data_9d893c50f897949b1ccfaa7ff906d91d
#
_entry.id   9d893c50f897949b1ccfaa7ff906d91d
#
_cell.length_a   1.000
_cell.length_b   1.000
_cell.length_c   1.000
_cell.angle_alpha   90.00
_cell.angle_beta   90.00
_cell.angle_gamma   90.00
#
_symmetry.space_group_name_H-M   'P 1'
#
loop_
_entity.id
_entity.type
_entity.pdbx_description
1 polymer ?
#
loop_
_entity_poly.entity_id
_entity_poly.type
_entity_poly.pdbx_seq_one_letter_code
_entity_poly.pdbx_strand_id
1 'polypeptide(L)'
;MKYKRFYNWIFLVCAATLMVACGFHLRGSDGSANLAFSSIYINFPADSQTAARLKRLIKGLKLTKIVNNPKEAEVILSAISEKKNKDYLSLNAQGRVREYSLDYILEFTARTPQGKVLIEPTKLNLRRTMTYNDNEALSKENEELMLYKDMQFDMAYQLLRRLSSIKMSAIDGSDDQTEEKPDDLDRQAEQQTGTAN
;
A
#
# COMPACT_ATOMS: atom_id res chain seq x y z
N MET A 1 24.95 -49.26 27.81
CA MET A 1 25.19 -48.31 26.68
C MET A 1 23.95 -48.01 25.85
N LYS A 2 22.84 -48.75 25.89
CA LYS A 2 21.63 -48.55 25.08
C LYS A 2 20.76 -47.36 25.53
N TYR A 3 20.70 -47.00 26.79
CA TYR A 3 19.85 -45.93 27.33
C TYR A 3 20.30 -44.51 26.94
N LYS A 4 21.59 -44.24 26.75
CA LYS A 4 22.10 -42.94 26.30
C LYS A 4 21.65 -42.61 24.87
N ARG A 5 21.58 -43.64 23.99
CA ARG A 5 21.09 -43.47 22.63
C ARG A 5 19.59 -43.18 22.56
N PHE A 6 18.82 -43.80 23.45
CA PHE A 6 17.38 -43.57 23.54
C PHE A 6 17.04 -42.17 24.08
N TYR A 7 17.79 -41.68 25.07
CA TYR A 7 17.64 -40.31 25.59
C TYR A 7 18.01 -39.25 24.55
N ASN A 8 19.08 -39.45 23.79
CA ASN A 8 19.45 -38.53 22.70
C ASN A 8 18.37 -38.51 21.59
N TRP A 9 17.73 -39.63 21.32
CA TRP A 9 16.68 -39.67 20.29
C TRP A 9 15.40 -38.96 20.74
N ILE A 10 15.02 -39.11 22.02
CA ILE A 10 13.89 -38.39 22.61
C ILE A 10 14.18 -36.88 22.66
N PHE A 11 15.40 -36.50 23.01
CA PHE A 11 15.80 -35.08 23.01
C PHE A 11 15.75 -34.46 21.62
N LEU A 12 16.17 -35.20 20.61
CA LEU A 12 16.16 -34.75 19.21
C LEU A 12 14.73 -34.61 18.67
N VAL A 13 13.82 -35.53 19.03
CA VAL A 13 12.40 -35.44 18.64
C VAL A 13 11.71 -34.28 19.40
N CYS A 14 12.02 -34.06 20.67
CA CYS A 14 11.47 -32.96 21.45
C CYS A 14 11.98 -31.59 20.92
N ALA A 15 13.25 -31.51 20.52
CA ALA A 15 13.81 -30.29 19.91
C ALA A 15 13.19 -30.00 18.51
N ALA A 16 12.89 -31.03 17.73
CA ALA A 16 12.24 -30.90 16.44
C ALA A 16 10.77 -30.43 16.56
N THR A 17 10.05 -30.91 17.58
CA THR A 17 8.66 -30.46 17.83
C THR A 17 8.58 -29.03 18.36
N LEU A 18 9.59 -28.54 19.07
CA LEU A 18 9.67 -27.12 19.51
C LEU A 18 9.90 -26.16 18.35
N MET A 19 10.55 -26.60 17.25
CA MET A 19 10.72 -25.79 16.04
C MET A 19 9.43 -25.61 15.23
N VAL A 20 8.50 -26.56 15.32
CA VAL A 20 7.19 -26.48 14.64
C VAL A 20 6.19 -25.63 15.42
N ALA A 21 6.37 -25.47 16.73
CA ALA A 21 5.51 -24.68 17.61
C ALA A 21 5.68 -23.16 17.46
N CYS A 22 6.82 -22.67 16.91
CA CYS A 22 6.92 -21.32 16.39
C CYS A 22 6.17 -21.27 15.06
N GLY A 23 4.86 -21.07 15.10
CA GLY A 23 4.01 -20.84 13.94
C GLY A 23 4.45 -19.58 13.18
N PHE A 24 5.60 -19.62 12.53
CA PHE A 24 6.07 -18.57 11.62
C PHE A 24 5.22 -18.64 10.35
N HIS A 25 3.98 -18.15 10.48
CA HIS A 25 3.14 -17.95 9.32
C HIS A 25 3.67 -16.71 8.59
N LEU A 26 4.29 -16.92 7.45
CA LEU A 26 4.75 -15.85 6.60
C LEU A 26 3.52 -15.05 6.16
N ARG A 27 3.21 -13.97 6.87
CA ARG A 27 2.10 -13.08 6.53
C ARG A 27 2.35 -12.50 5.14
N GLY A 28 1.69 -13.05 4.14
CA GLY A 28 1.82 -12.61 2.76
C GLY A 28 2.33 -13.68 1.78
N SER A 29 2.52 -14.93 2.20
CA SER A 29 2.85 -16.02 1.26
C SER A 29 1.69 -16.37 0.33
N ASP A 30 0.48 -15.98 0.69
CA ASP A 30 -0.72 -16.31 -0.11
C ASP A 30 -0.90 -15.37 -1.31
N GLY A 31 -0.03 -14.35 -1.48
CA GLY A 31 -0.06 -13.46 -2.66
C GLY A 31 -1.40 -12.76 -2.95
N SER A 32 -2.41 -13.04 -2.14
CA SER A 32 -3.77 -12.58 -2.33
C SER A 32 -3.95 -11.23 -1.64
N ALA A 33 -3.53 -10.16 -2.30
CA ALA A 33 -4.23 -8.89 -2.10
C ALA A 33 -5.67 -9.12 -2.56
N ASN A 34 -6.51 -9.64 -1.66
CA ASN A 34 -7.90 -9.90 -1.97
C ASN A 34 -8.61 -8.55 -2.05
N LEU A 35 -8.95 -8.13 -3.26
CA LEU A 35 -9.73 -6.92 -3.47
C LEU A 35 -11.19 -7.24 -3.15
N ALA A 36 -11.85 -6.38 -2.37
CA ALA A 36 -13.24 -6.55 -1.95
C ALA A 36 -14.26 -6.31 -3.07
N PHE A 37 -13.81 -5.95 -4.27
CA PHE A 37 -14.63 -5.61 -5.43
C PHE A 37 -14.29 -6.49 -6.64
N SER A 38 -15.28 -6.74 -7.50
CA SER A 38 -15.16 -7.60 -8.68
C SER A 38 -14.77 -6.85 -9.94
N SER A 39 -14.92 -5.51 -9.99
CA SER A 39 -14.59 -4.70 -11.17
C SER A 39 -13.97 -3.35 -10.82
N ILE A 40 -12.97 -2.93 -11.64
CA ILE A 40 -12.26 -1.66 -11.48
C ILE A 40 -12.05 -0.95 -12.82
N TYR A 41 -12.28 0.34 -12.84
CA TYR A 41 -11.86 1.26 -13.91
C TYR A 41 -10.66 2.06 -13.45
N ILE A 42 -9.58 2.08 -14.27
CA ILE A 42 -8.32 2.77 -13.96
C ILE A 42 -8.17 3.97 -14.89
N ASN A 43 -8.39 5.17 -14.32
CA ASN A 43 -8.31 6.47 -14.98
C ASN A 43 -6.97 7.14 -14.68
N PHE A 44 -5.97 6.79 -15.47
CA PHE A 44 -4.62 7.34 -15.41
C PHE A 44 -4.21 7.89 -16.78
N PRO A 45 -3.17 8.75 -16.87
CA PRO A 45 -2.59 9.12 -18.15
C PRO A 45 -2.24 7.88 -18.98
N ALA A 46 -2.39 7.97 -20.30
CA ALA A 46 -2.22 6.83 -21.20
C ALA A 46 -0.78 6.26 -21.18
N ASP A 47 0.20 7.10 -20.90
CA ASP A 47 1.63 6.79 -20.79
C ASP A 47 2.07 6.36 -19.39
N SER A 48 1.16 6.33 -18.41
CA SER A 48 1.48 5.93 -17.04
C SER A 48 1.98 4.49 -16.95
N GLN A 49 3.26 4.35 -16.63
CA GLN A 49 3.87 3.04 -16.38
C GLN A 49 3.37 2.43 -15.07
N THR A 50 3.03 3.26 -14.09
CA THR A 50 2.40 2.82 -12.83
C THR A 50 1.06 2.15 -13.09
N ALA A 51 0.20 2.76 -13.91
CA ALA A 51 -1.08 2.18 -14.31
C ALA A 51 -0.89 0.86 -15.08
N ALA A 52 0.07 0.82 -16.01
CA ALA A 52 0.37 -0.40 -16.77
C ALA A 52 0.84 -1.56 -15.86
N ARG A 53 1.63 -1.25 -14.83
CA ARG A 53 2.07 -2.21 -13.81
C ARG A 53 0.92 -2.66 -12.93
N LEU A 54 0.12 -1.71 -12.41
CA LEU A 54 -1.05 -2.01 -11.58
C LEU A 54 -2.04 -2.91 -12.31
N LYS A 55 -2.35 -2.61 -13.59
CA LYS A 55 -3.21 -3.46 -14.43
C LYS A 55 -2.69 -4.90 -14.53
N ARG A 56 -1.38 -5.10 -14.65
CA ARG A 56 -0.78 -6.44 -14.67
C ARG A 56 -0.91 -7.17 -13.33
N LEU A 57 -0.68 -6.46 -12.21
CA LEU A 57 -0.84 -7.02 -10.87
C LEU A 57 -2.29 -7.46 -10.63
N ILE A 58 -3.27 -6.60 -10.93
CA ILE A 58 -4.70 -6.91 -10.77
C ILE A 58 -5.12 -8.10 -11.65
N LYS A 59 -4.68 -8.14 -12.91
CA LYS A 59 -4.93 -9.30 -13.79
C LYS A 59 -4.36 -10.61 -13.22
N GLY A 60 -3.23 -10.55 -12.52
CA GLY A 60 -2.62 -11.69 -11.85
C GLY A 60 -3.46 -12.27 -10.71
N LEU A 61 -4.26 -11.43 -10.03
CA LEU A 61 -5.15 -11.86 -8.94
C LEU A 61 -6.35 -12.69 -9.42
N LYS A 62 -6.73 -12.60 -10.71
CA LYS A 62 -7.84 -13.34 -11.37
C LYS A 62 -9.25 -13.11 -10.78
N LEU A 63 -9.38 -12.37 -9.69
CA LEU A 63 -10.64 -12.13 -8.98
C LEU A 63 -11.31 -10.82 -9.36
N THR A 64 -10.54 -9.83 -9.84
CA THR A 64 -11.04 -8.50 -10.18
C THR A 64 -10.87 -8.25 -11.68
N LYS A 65 -11.95 -7.86 -12.35
CA LYS A 65 -11.99 -7.53 -13.77
C LYS A 65 -11.66 -6.04 -13.98
N ILE A 66 -10.74 -5.74 -14.90
CA ILE A 66 -10.50 -4.37 -15.35
C ILE A 66 -11.49 -4.07 -16.47
N VAL A 67 -12.30 -3.05 -16.28
CA VAL A 67 -13.30 -2.59 -17.25
C VAL A 67 -12.84 -1.31 -17.96
N ASN A 68 -13.38 -1.08 -19.16
CA ASN A 68 -13.05 0.10 -19.98
C ASN A 68 -14.07 1.24 -19.84
N ASN A 69 -15.23 0.94 -19.26
CA ASN A 69 -16.29 1.93 -19.03
C ASN A 69 -16.43 2.16 -17.50
N PRO A 70 -16.33 3.42 -17.02
CA PRO A 70 -16.47 3.72 -15.60
C PRO A 70 -17.83 3.35 -15.02
N LYS A 71 -18.89 3.27 -15.83
CA LYS A 71 -20.22 2.87 -15.38
C LYS A 71 -20.35 1.38 -15.06
N GLU A 72 -19.45 0.55 -15.58
CA GLU A 72 -19.40 -0.91 -15.34
C GLU A 72 -18.48 -1.29 -14.16
N ALA A 73 -17.81 -0.30 -13.60
CA ALA A 73 -16.88 -0.52 -12.48
C ALA A 73 -17.61 -0.43 -11.14
N GLU A 74 -17.21 -1.23 -10.16
CA GLU A 74 -17.55 -1.01 -8.76
C GLU A 74 -16.64 0.06 -8.14
N VAL A 75 -15.38 0.11 -8.58
CA VAL A 75 -14.39 1.08 -8.13
C VAL A 75 -13.77 1.81 -9.32
N ILE A 76 -13.72 3.14 -9.24
CA ILE A 76 -13.04 4.03 -10.16
C ILE A 76 -11.80 4.57 -9.45
N LEU A 77 -10.61 4.13 -9.87
CA LEU A 77 -9.33 4.64 -9.40
C LEU A 77 -8.84 5.73 -10.37
N SER A 78 -8.66 6.95 -9.88
CA SER A 78 -8.20 8.08 -10.69
C SER A 78 -6.90 8.66 -10.18
N ALA A 79 -5.92 8.87 -11.06
CA ALA A 79 -4.76 9.71 -10.76
C ALA A 79 -5.17 11.18 -10.86
N ILE A 80 -4.83 11.96 -9.83
CA ILE A 80 -4.98 13.42 -9.80
C ILE A 80 -3.72 14.04 -10.38
N SER A 81 -2.54 13.56 -9.95
CA SER A 81 -1.26 13.97 -10.50
C SER A 81 -0.23 12.85 -10.40
N GLU A 82 0.66 12.76 -11.39
CA GLU A 82 1.79 11.82 -11.43
C GLU A 82 3.03 12.59 -11.90
N LYS A 83 4.05 12.71 -11.04
CA LYS A 83 5.21 13.57 -11.28
C LYS A 83 6.51 12.87 -10.94
N LYS A 84 7.55 13.16 -11.72
CA LYS A 84 8.95 12.81 -11.46
C LYS A 84 9.72 14.09 -11.25
N ASN A 85 10.45 14.19 -10.14
CA ASN A 85 11.34 15.31 -9.86
C ASN A 85 12.75 14.78 -9.67
N LYS A 86 13.73 15.55 -10.15
CA LYS A 86 15.14 15.31 -9.94
C LYS A 86 15.77 16.60 -9.42
N ASP A 87 16.26 16.53 -8.20
CA ASP A 87 16.91 17.67 -7.52
C ASP A 87 18.32 17.28 -7.11
N TYR A 88 19.25 18.22 -7.13
CA TYR A 88 20.56 17.96 -6.58
C TYR A 88 20.49 17.88 -5.04
N LEU A 89 21.09 16.82 -4.49
CA LEU A 89 21.08 16.56 -3.04
C LEU A 89 22.36 17.07 -2.39
N SER A 90 23.52 16.91 -3.05
CA SER A 90 24.81 17.36 -2.57
C SER A 90 25.74 17.81 -3.69
N LEU A 91 26.64 18.74 -3.34
CA LEU A 91 27.71 19.24 -4.21
C LEU A 91 29.06 18.86 -3.62
N ASN A 92 30.09 18.72 -4.49
CA ASN A 92 31.46 18.57 -4.05
C ASN A 92 32.09 19.92 -3.75
N ALA A 93 33.36 19.93 -3.29
CA ALA A 93 34.10 21.16 -2.95
C ALA A 93 34.29 22.12 -4.15
N GLN A 94 34.15 21.64 -5.39
CA GLN A 94 34.25 22.42 -6.63
C GLN A 94 32.88 22.90 -7.13
N GLY A 95 31.80 22.71 -6.36
CA GLY A 95 30.43 23.10 -6.73
C GLY A 95 29.74 22.19 -7.76
N ARG A 96 30.33 21.03 -8.10
CA ARG A 96 29.72 20.06 -9.02
C ARG A 96 28.79 19.13 -8.26
N VAL A 97 27.73 18.70 -8.93
CA VAL A 97 26.77 17.75 -8.34
C VAL A 97 27.45 16.43 -8.01
N ARG A 98 27.29 15.97 -6.78
CA ARG A 98 27.75 14.69 -6.27
C ARG A 98 26.62 13.67 -6.16
N GLU A 99 25.43 14.14 -5.79
CA GLU A 99 24.27 13.29 -5.60
C GLU A 99 23.00 14.00 -6.05
N TYR A 100 22.10 13.24 -6.67
CA TYR A 100 20.72 13.63 -6.99
C TYR A 100 19.73 12.93 -6.07
N SER A 101 18.67 13.65 -5.69
CA SER A 101 17.41 13.08 -5.17
C SER A 101 16.45 12.90 -6.32
N LEU A 102 15.93 11.70 -6.47
CA LEU A 102 14.88 11.36 -7.42
C LEU A 102 13.61 11.15 -6.64
N ASP A 103 12.59 11.96 -6.90
CA ASP A 103 11.26 11.84 -6.30
C ASP A 103 10.24 11.38 -7.33
N TYR A 104 9.43 10.40 -6.95
CA TYR A 104 8.28 9.96 -7.74
C TYR A 104 7.02 10.14 -6.91
N ILE A 105 6.15 11.05 -7.35
CA ILE A 105 4.99 11.52 -6.61
C ILE A 105 3.74 11.15 -7.38
N LEU A 106 2.82 10.45 -6.71
CA LEU A 106 1.49 10.12 -7.21
C LEU A 106 0.44 10.62 -6.23
N GLU A 107 -0.51 11.40 -6.71
CA GLU A 107 -1.72 11.76 -6.01
C GLU A 107 -2.91 11.09 -6.70
N PHE A 108 -3.74 10.40 -5.94
CA PHE A 108 -4.83 9.60 -6.47
C PHE A 108 -6.03 9.58 -5.53
N THR A 109 -7.18 9.18 -6.06
CA THR A 109 -8.43 8.96 -5.32
C THR A 109 -9.12 7.72 -5.85
N ALA A 110 -9.98 7.09 -5.03
CA ALA A 110 -10.87 6.01 -5.46
C ALA A 110 -12.30 6.32 -5.07
N ARG A 111 -13.27 6.07 -5.97
CA ARG A 111 -14.69 6.33 -5.75
C ARG A 111 -15.55 5.27 -6.42
N THR A 112 -16.83 5.19 -6.02
CA THR A 112 -17.82 4.41 -6.77
C THR A 112 -18.31 5.18 -8.00
N PRO A 113 -18.98 4.53 -8.98
CA PRO A 113 -19.63 5.22 -10.11
C PRO A 113 -20.66 6.27 -9.68
N GLN A 114 -21.27 6.09 -8.51
CA GLN A 114 -22.26 7.01 -7.92
C GLN A 114 -21.61 8.23 -7.25
N GLY A 115 -20.25 8.26 -7.18
CA GLY A 115 -19.49 9.36 -6.62
C GLY A 115 -19.12 9.22 -5.14
N LYS A 116 -19.51 8.13 -4.46
CA LYS A 116 -19.09 7.89 -3.06
C LYS A 116 -17.58 7.70 -3.03
N VAL A 117 -16.90 8.44 -2.15
CA VAL A 117 -15.45 8.38 -1.99
C VAL A 117 -15.09 7.15 -1.16
N LEU A 118 -14.21 6.31 -1.68
CA LEU A 118 -13.68 5.10 -1.04
C LEU A 118 -12.27 5.33 -0.50
N ILE A 119 -11.48 6.12 -1.22
CA ILE A 119 -10.16 6.61 -0.80
C ILE A 119 -10.11 8.10 -1.11
N GLU A 120 -9.97 8.91 -0.07
CA GLU A 120 -9.77 10.35 -0.19
C GLU A 120 -8.52 10.67 -1.00
N PRO A 121 -8.42 11.88 -1.60
CA PRO A 121 -7.20 12.31 -2.28
C PRO A 121 -5.97 12.04 -1.43
N THR A 122 -5.14 11.11 -1.88
CA THR A 122 -4.00 10.59 -1.14
C THR A 122 -2.75 10.74 -1.96
N LYS A 123 -1.70 11.31 -1.34
CA LYS A 123 -0.39 11.51 -1.94
C LYS A 123 0.56 10.42 -1.48
N LEU A 124 1.17 9.71 -2.44
CA LEU A 124 2.29 8.81 -2.22
C LEU A 124 3.56 9.46 -2.79
N ASN A 125 4.65 9.37 -2.04
CA ASN A 125 5.95 9.85 -2.47
C ASN A 125 7.00 8.76 -2.24
N LEU A 126 7.73 8.42 -3.29
CA LEU A 126 8.91 7.56 -3.25
C LEU A 126 10.13 8.39 -3.56
N ARG A 127 11.21 8.18 -2.80
CA ARG A 127 12.49 8.85 -2.98
C ARG A 127 13.61 7.84 -3.12
N ARG A 128 14.53 8.12 -4.05
CA ARG A 128 15.80 7.40 -4.21
C ARG A 128 16.94 8.42 -4.35
N THR A 129 18.10 8.07 -3.88
CA THR A 129 19.32 8.85 -4.07
C THR A 129 20.17 8.17 -5.12
N MET A 130 20.78 8.97 -6.00
CA MET A 130 21.70 8.52 -7.05
C MET A 130 22.98 9.34 -6.97
N THR A 131 24.13 8.66 -6.85
CA THR A 131 25.44 9.32 -6.98
C THR A 131 25.66 9.73 -8.43
N TYR A 132 26.35 10.85 -8.64
CA TYR A 132 26.61 11.36 -9.97
C TYR A 132 28.10 11.68 -10.16
N ASN A 133 28.60 11.41 -11.37
CA ASN A 133 29.93 11.71 -11.82
C ASN A 133 29.87 12.08 -13.30
N ASP A 134 30.41 13.26 -13.67
CA ASP A 134 30.40 13.77 -15.04
C ASP A 134 31.07 12.80 -16.03
N ASN A 135 32.10 12.05 -15.59
CA ASN A 135 32.81 11.09 -16.43
C ASN A 135 31.97 9.84 -16.79
N GLU A 136 30.87 9.63 -16.09
CA GLU A 136 29.99 8.45 -16.23
C GLU A 136 28.56 8.84 -16.64
N ALA A 137 28.35 10.02 -17.21
CA ALA A 137 27.06 10.64 -17.47
C ALA A 137 26.07 9.66 -18.14
N LEU A 138 26.48 8.97 -19.21
CA LEU A 138 25.61 8.02 -19.92
C LEU A 138 25.19 6.82 -19.05
N SER A 139 26.12 6.30 -18.22
CA SER A 139 25.82 5.24 -17.27
C SER A 139 24.82 5.72 -16.21
N LYS A 140 24.96 6.97 -15.75
CA LYS A 140 24.10 7.59 -14.76
C LYS A 140 22.69 7.90 -15.29
N GLU A 141 22.54 8.25 -16.56
CA GLU A 141 21.24 8.36 -17.21
C GLU A 141 20.50 7.01 -17.25
N ASN A 142 21.21 5.92 -17.56
CA ASN A 142 20.63 4.59 -17.52
C ASN A 142 20.24 4.16 -16.08
N GLU A 143 21.06 4.47 -15.09
CA GLU A 143 20.77 4.23 -13.67
C GLU A 143 19.52 4.99 -13.22
N GLU A 144 19.38 6.27 -13.60
CA GLU A 144 18.20 7.08 -13.33
C GLU A 144 16.92 6.45 -13.89
N LEU A 145 16.96 6.03 -15.16
CA LEU A 145 15.83 5.34 -15.79
C LEU A 145 15.43 4.06 -15.06
N MET A 146 16.42 3.28 -14.60
CA MET A 146 16.17 2.06 -13.81
C MET A 146 15.55 2.40 -12.46
N LEU A 147 16.07 3.39 -11.75
CA LEU A 147 15.54 3.82 -10.45
C LEU A 147 14.08 4.29 -10.56
N TYR A 148 13.75 5.11 -11.57
CA TYR A 148 12.35 5.49 -11.80
C TYR A 148 11.46 4.30 -12.14
N LYS A 149 11.95 3.35 -12.91
CA LYS A 149 11.23 2.12 -13.24
C LYS A 149 10.93 1.27 -12.00
N ASP A 150 11.89 1.18 -11.09
CA ASP A 150 11.71 0.48 -9.81
C ASP A 150 10.73 1.21 -8.90
N MET A 151 10.83 2.55 -8.81
CA MET A 151 9.87 3.36 -8.06
C MET A 151 8.43 3.23 -8.60
N GLN A 152 8.25 3.16 -9.93
CA GLN A 152 6.93 2.91 -10.55
C GLN A 152 6.39 1.53 -10.18
N PHE A 153 7.26 0.54 -10.04
CA PHE A 153 6.90 -0.79 -9.61
C PHE A 153 6.43 -0.78 -8.14
N ASP A 154 7.23 -0.18 -7.26
CA ASP A 154 6.90 -0.02 -5.84
C ASP A 154 5.59 0.77 -5.65
N MET A 155 5.39 1.83 -6.46
CA MET A 155 4.16 2.63 -6.44
C MET A 155 2.93 1.80 -6.79
N ALA A 156 3.01 0.94 -7.81
CA ALA A 156 1.91 0.07 -8.20
C ALA A 156 1.55 -0.93 -7.09
N TYR A 157 2.54 -1.45 -6.35
CA TYR A 157 2.29 -2.30 -5.18
C TYR A 157 1.65 -1.53 -4.01
N GLN A 158 2.08 -0.29 -3.77
CA GLN A 158 1.46 0.55 -2.74
C GLN A 158 0.00 0.88 -3.09
N LEU A 159 -0.30 1.18 -4.36
CA LEU A 159 -1.67 1.35 -4.83
C LEU A 159 -2.50 0.09 -4.62
N LEU A 160 -1.98 -1.08 -5.01
CA LEU A 160 -2.69 -2.35 -4.82
C LEU A 160 -3.01 -2.60 -3.34
N ARG A 161 -2.06 -2.32 -2.45
CA ARG A 161 -2.26 -2.42 -1.00
C ARG A 161 -3.33 -1.45 -0.48
N ARG A 162 -3.37 -0.22 -1.01
CA ARG A 162 -4.42 0.75 -0.66
C ARG A 162 -5.79 0.30 -1.16
N LEU A 163 -5.86 -0.26 -2.37
CA LEU A 163 -7.09 -0.82 -2.91
C LEU A 163 -7.58 -2.02 -2.09
N SER A 164 -6.69 -2.87 -1.58
CA SER A 164 -7.07 -4.01 -0.73
C SER A 164 -7.55 -3.62 0.66
N SER A 165 -7.37 -2.36 1.09
CA SER A 165 -7.93 -1.85 2.35
C SER A 165 -9.39 -1.36 2.22
N ILE A 166 -9.93 -1.28 1.01
CA ILE A 166 -11.35 -0.94 0.79
C ILE A 166 -12.21 -2.09 1.29
N LYS A 167 -13.20 -1.79 2.14
CA LYS A 167 -14.15 -2.78 2.66
C LYS A 167 -15.39 -2.88 1.76
N MET A 168 -16.00 -4.06 1.69
CA MET A 168 -17.24 -4.28 0.93
C MET A 168 -18.37 -3.38 1.43
N SER A 169 -18.53 -3.19 2.74
CA SER A 169 -19.54 -2.30 3.33
C SER A 169 -19.43 -0.86 2.84
N ALA A 170 -18.21 -0.39 2.53
CA ALA A 170 -18.00 0.93 1.97
C ALA A 170 -18.47 1.03 0.51
N ILE A 171 -18.50 -0.08 -0.24
CA ILE A 171 -18.97 -0.13 -1.63
C ILE A 171 -20.49 -0.19 -1.67
N ASP A 172 -21.12 -1.07 -0.88
CA ASP A 172 -22.56 -1.33 -0.87
C ASP A 172 -23.40 -0.23 -0.18
N GLY A 173 -22.74 0.76 0.44
CA GLY A 173 -23.45 1.86 1.11
C GLY A 173 -24.11 1.48 2.44
N SER A 174 -23.88 0.28 2.95
CA SER A 174 -24.31 -0.13 4.30
C SER A 174 -23.33 0.43 5.35
N ASP A 175 -23.30 1.76 5.47
CA ASP A 175 -22.69 2.40 6.62
C ASP A 175 -23.60 2.07 7.81
N ASP A 176 -23.15 1.19 8.65
CA ASP A 176 -23.64 1.07 10.01
C ASP A 176 -23.31 2.40 10.71
N GLN A 177 -24.26 3.35 10.61
CA GLN A 177 -24.29 4.51 11.48
C GLN A 177 -24.58 3.94 12.86
N THR A 178 -23.53 3.57 13.56
CA THR A 178 -23.56 3.58 15.01
C THR A 178 -23.66 5.07 15.39
N GLU A 179 -24.89 5.59 15.30
CA GLU A 179 -25.25 6.80 16.00
C GLU A 179 -24.92 6.56 17.47
N GLU A 180 -23.80 7.07 17.89
CA GLU A 180 -23.50 7.33 19.29
C GLU A 180 -24.57 8.31 19.76
N LYS A 181 -25.63 7.75 20.35
CA LYS A 181 -26.77 8.46 20.89
C LYS A 181 -26.27 9.36 22.01
N PRO A 182 -26.49 10.70 21.93
CA PRO A 182 -26.00 11.64 22.97
C PRO A 182 -26.93 11.68 24.19
N ASP A 183 -27.37 10.53 24.70
CA ASP A 183 -28.36 10.45 25.80
C ASP A 183 -27.76 10.17 27.20
N ASP A 184 -26.44 9.99 27.29
CA ASP A 184 -25.83 9.64 28.60
C ASP A 184 -25.13 10.79 29.34
N LEU A 185 -25.12 12.01 28.77
CA LEU A 185 -24.52 13.16 29.45
C LEU A 185 -25.46 13.88 30.41
N ASP A 186 -26.79 13.76 30.24
CA ASP A 186 -27.76 14.40 31.11
C ASP A 186 -28.05 13.64 32.41
N ARG A 187 -27.72 12.36 32.51
CA ARG A 187 -27.94 11.56 33.74
C ARG A 187 -26.89 11.74 34.82
N GLN A 188 -25.74 12.29 34.51
CA GLN A 188 -24.69 12.52 35.51
C GLN A 188 -24.76 13.92 36.18
N ALA A 189 -25.52 14.84 35.61
CA ALA A 189 -25.69 16.19 36.20
C ALA A 189 -26.73 16.22 37.33
N GLU A 190 -27.73 15.29 37.35
CA GLU A 190 -28.77 15.30 38.39
C GLU A 190 -28.40 14.53 39.70
N GLN A 191 -27.27 13.81 39.71
CA GLN A 191 -26.86 13.07 40.92
C GLN A 191 -25.91 13.88 41.85
N GLN A 192 -25.48 15.07 41.48
CA GLN A 192 -24.58 15.89 42.31
C GLN A 192 -25.23 17.03 43.04
N THR A 193 -26.55 17.23 42.93
CA THR A 193 -27.25 18.31 43.66
C THR A 193 -28.15 17.85 44.82
N GLY A 194 -28.07 16.57 45.21
CA GLY A 194 -28.96 15.97 46.21
C GLY A 194 -28.43 15.77 47.63
N THR A 195 -27.29 16.31 48.00
CA THR A 195 -26.75 16.18 49.39
C THR A 195 -26.17 17.49 49.90
N ALA A 196 -27.06 18.45 50.16
CA ALA A 196 -26.76 19.58 51.07
C ALA A 196 -28.10 20.08 51.68
N ASN A 197 -28.54 19.40 52.76
CA ASN A 197 -29.32 20.01 53.80
C ASN A 197 -29.27 19.15 55.07
#